data_11150712e5cbf3d2c9344065d9defeeb
#
_entry.id   11150712e5cbf3d2c9344065d9defeeb
#
_cell.length_a   1.000
_cell.length_b   1.000
_cell.length_c   1.000
_cell.angle_alpha   90.00
_cell.angle_beta   90.00
_cell.angle_gamma   90.00
#
_symmetry.space_group_name_H-M   'P 1'
#
loop_
_entity.id
_entity.type
_entity.pdbx_description
1 polymer ?
#
loop_
_entity_poly.entity_id
_entity_poly.type
_entity_poly.pdbx_seq_one_letter_code
_entity_poly.pdbx_strand_id
1 'polypeptide(L)'
;MARFEREQSEYIEKLVYLNRVSKTVKGGRVMKFSALMVVGDGKGKVGYGLGKAAEVPEAIRKGLESAKKTMITVTMSGSTIPHETIGEAGAGRVLMKPAAPGTGLIAGGAVRAVVEAAGIKDIRSKCLRSNNPNNVVAATFQGLKNMRGPEDVARIRGKSVEEIVG
;
A
#
# COMPACT_ATOMS: atom_id res chain seq x y z
N MET A 1 -14.75 -25.93 20.64
CA MET A 1 -14.56 -24.52 20.22
C MET A 1 -13.05 -24.28 20.07
N ALA A 2 -12.55 -24.37 18.85
CA ALA A 2 -11.13 -24.11 18.58
C ALA A 2 -10.91 -22.59 18.61
N ARG A 3 -10.20 -22.14 19.64
CA ARG A 3 -9.70 -20.77 19.78
C ARG A 3 -8.57 -20.64 18.75
N PHE A 4 -8.82 -19.97 17.64
CA PHE A 4 -7.75 -19.57 16.74
C PHE A 4 -6.83 -18.65 17.54
N GLU A 5 -5.71 -19.17 18.00
CA GLU A 5 -4.59 -18.36 18.46
C GLU A 5 -4.16 -17.51 17.27
N ARG A 6 -4.46 -16.22 17.33
CA ARG A 6 -3.80 -15.24 16.50
C ARG A 6 -2.34 -15.24 16.93
N GLU A 7 -1.50 -15.93 16.20
CA GLU A 7 -0.08 -15.60 16.20
C GLU A 7 -0.01 -14.09 16.04
N GLN A 8 0.61 -13.42 16.99
CA GLN A 8 0.85 -11.97 16.92
C GLN A 8 1.71 -11.77 15.68
N SER A 9 1.06 -11.45 14.57
CA SER A 9 1.78 -11.15 13.34
C SER A 9 2.56 -9.87 13.60
N GLU A 10 3.88 -9.90 13.40
CA GLU A 10 4.76 -8.73 13.47
C GLU A 10 4.36 -7.65 12.46
N TYR A 11 3.33 -7.91 11.69
CA TYR A 11 2.85 -7.08 10.58
C TYR A 11 1.50 -6.44 10.90
N ILE A 12 1.37 -5.19 10.51
CA ILE A 12 0.11 -4.46 10.47
C ILE A 12 -0.68 -4.94 9.26
N GLU A 13 -1.80 -5.62 9.50
CA GLU A 13 -2.67 -6.15 8.45
C GLU A 13 -3.92 -5.28 8.33
N LYS A 14 -4.22 -4.78 7.11
CA LYS A 14 -5.39 -3.94 6.84
C LYS A 14 -6.21 -4.47 5.68
N LEU A 15 -7.50 -4.66 5.93
CA LEU A 15 -8.48 -4.92 4.88
C LEU A 15 -8.92 -3.56 4.29
N VAL A 16 -8.56 -3.32 3.04
CA VAL A 16 -8.92 -2.08 2.33
C VAL A 16 -10.32 -2.17 1.74
N TYR A 17 -10.63 -3.30 1.13
CA TYR A 17 -11.88 -3.47 0.41
C TYR A 17 -12.28 -4.94 0.32
N LEU A 18 -13.56 -5.22 0.56
CA LEU A 18 -14.17 -6.54 0.46
C LEU A 18 -15.40 -6.47 -0.42
N ASN A 19 -15.46 -7.29 -1.46
CA ASN A 19 -16.59 -7.36 -2.38
C ASN A 19 -17.03 -8.79 -2.64
N ARG A 20 -18.32 -8.96 -2.82
CA ARG A 20 -18.90 -10.17 -3.38
C ARG A 20 -18.91 -10.06 -4.91
N VAL A 21 -18.24 -10.97 -5.58
CA VAL A 21 -18.10 -11.02 -7.05
C VAL A 21 -18.77 -12.28 -7.58
N SER A 22 -19.27 -12.25 -8.80
CA SER A 22 -19.91 -13.40 -9.44
C SER A 22 -19.34 -13.64 -10.83
N LYS A 23 -19.24 -14.90 -11.20
CA LYS A 23 -18.94 -15.35 -12.56
C LYS A 23 -20.13 -16.13 -13.11
N THR A 24 -20.65 -15.72 -14.25
CA THR A 24 -21.70 -16.46 -14.95
C THR A 24 -21.08 -17.64 -15.70
N VAL A 25 -21.62 -18.82 -15.45
CA VAL A 25 -21.19 -20.09 -16.08
C VAL A 25 -22.43 -20.81 -16.67
N LYS A 26 -22.22 -21.87 -17.49
CA LYS A 26 -23.30 -22.75 -17.92
C LYS A 26 -23.96 -23.36 -16.67
N GLY A 27 -25.21 -23.08 -16.40
CA GLY A 27 -25.93 -23.57 -15.23
C GLY A 27 -26.08 -22.57 -14.08
N GLY A 28 -25.59 -21.32 -14.20
CA GLY A 28 -25.86 -20.29 -13.21
C GLY A 28 -24.71 -19.34 -12.91
N ARG A 29 -24.68 -18.85 -11.68
CA ARG A 29 -23.67 -17.89 -11.19
C ARG A 29 -22.85 -18.50 -10.07
N VAL A 30 -21.54 -18.47 -10.20
CA VAL A 30 -20.62 -18.84 -9.11
C VAL A 30 -20.25 -17.57 -8.35
N MET A 31 -20.62 -17.52 -7.06
CA MET A 31 -20.32 -16.40 -6.17
C MET A 31 -18.99 -16.62 -5.47
N LYS A 32 -18.19 -15.55 -5.35
CA LYS A 32 -16.93 -15.51 -4.59
C LYS A 32 -16.80 -14.18 -3.87
N PHE A 33 -15.90 -14.13 -2.90
CA PHE A 33 -15.47 -12.89 -2.24
C PHE A 33 -14.10 -12.48 -2.73
N SER A 34 -13.90 -11.18 -2.90
CA SER A 34 -12.63 -10.57 -3.28
C SER A 34 -12.21 -9.63 -2.17
N ALA A 35 -11.08 -9.89 -1.52
CA ALA A 35 -10.51 -9.08 -0.45
C ALA A 35 -9.21 -8.44 -0.93
N LEU A 36 -9.12 -7.11 -0.84
CA LEU A 36 -7.90 -6.34 -1.06
C LEU A 36 -7.23 -6.09 0.28
N MET A 37 -6.05 -6.69 0.48
CA MET A 37 -5.30 -6.63 1.72
C MET A 37 -4.02 -5.81 1.54
N VAL A 38 -3.66 -5.09 2.60
CA VAL A 38 -2.38 -4.39 2.74
C VAL A 38 -1.70 -4.90 4.00
N VAL A 39 -0.41 -5.17 3.90
CA VAL A 39 0.43 -5.66 4.99
C VAL A 39 1.68 -4.79 5.07
N GLY A 40 2.09 -4.41 6.27
CA GLY A 40 3.34 -3.67 6.47
C GLY A 40 3.92 -3.90 7.86
N ASP A 41 5.19 -3.61 8.02
CA ASP A 41 5.91 -3.75 9.29
C ASP A 41 5.92 -2.47 10.14
N GLY A 42 5.33 -1.38 9.61
CA GLY A 42 5.39 -0.06 10.25
C GLY A 42 6.78 0.58 10.29
N LYS A 43 7.76 -0.02 9.59
CA LYS A 43 9.18 0.40 9.58
C LYS A 43 9.71 0.59 8.15
N GLY A 44 8.84 0.82 7.20
CA GLY A 44 9.19 1.08 5.80
C GLY A 44 8.96 -0.06 4.84
N LYS A 45 8.47 -1.22 5.27
CA LYS A 45 8.09 -2.29 4.35
C LYS A 45 6.59 -2.40 4.25
N VAL A 46 6.08 -2.46 3.04
CA VAL A 46 4.65 -2.58 2.76
C VAL A 46 4.42 -3.44 1.52
N GLY A 47 3.35 -4.21 1.55
CA GLY A 47 2.89 -5.04 0.44
C GLY A 47 1.37 -4.98 0.30
N TYR A 48 0.86 -5.29 -0.86
CA TYR A 48 -0.58 -5.44 -1.06
C TYR A 48 -0.89 -6.70 -1.87
N GLY A 49 -2.06 -7.25 -1.65
CA GLY A 49 -2.49 -8.45 -2.34
C GLY A 49 -4.00 -8.56 -2.47
N LEU A 50 -4.44 -9.17 -3.55
CA LEU A 50 -5.84 -9.45 -3.82
C LEU A 50 -6.09 -10.95 -3.65
N GLY A 51 -6.93 -11.31 -2.69
CA GLY A 51 -7.40 -12.67 -2.47
C GLY A 51 -8.82 -12.88 -2.98
N LYS A 52 -9.09 -14.03 -3.59
CA LYS A 52 -10.44 -14.44 -4.00
C LYS A 52 -10.72 -15.85 -3.53
N ALA A 53 -11.87 -16.05 -2.86
CA ALA A 53 -12.33 -17.37 -2.40
C ALA A 53 -13.85 -17.43 -2.29
N ALA A 54 -14.38 -18.64 -2.05
CA ALA A 54 -15.81 -18.83 -1.79
C ALA A 54 -16.26 -18.23 -0.45
N GLU A 55 -15.36 -18.20 0.53
CA GLU A 55 -15.58 -17.68 1.88
C GLU A 55 -14.71 -16.46 2.16
N VAL A 56 -15.18 -15.55 3.02
CA VAL A 56 -14.49 -14.31 3.38
C VAL A 56 -13.15 -14.60 4.09
N PRO A 57 -13.06 -15.47 5.11
CA PRO A 57 -11.79 -15.75 5.79
C PRO A 57 -10.71 -16.28 4.84
N GLU A 58 -11.09 -17.17 3.94
CA GLU A 58 -10.19 -17.71 2.91
C GLU A 58 -9.72 -16.64 1.91
N ALA A 59 -10.61 -15.71 1.52
CA ALA A 59 -10.24 -14.61 0.64
C ALA A 59 -9.22 -13.68 1.32
N ILE A 60 -9.41 -13.38 2.61
CA ILE A 60 -8.50 -12.58 3.42
C ILE A 60 -7.15 -13.29 3.54
N ARG A 61 -7.12 -14.58 3.93
CA ARG A 61 -5.90 -15.36 4.05
C ARG A 61 -5.06 -15.36 2.76
N LYS A 62 -5.71 -15.61 1.62
CA LYS A 62 -5.04 -15.57 0.30
C LYS A 62 -4.53 -14.17 -0.05
N GLY A 63 -5.29 -13.12 0.31
CA GLY A 63 -4.87 -11.73 0.15
C GLY A 63 -3.63 -11.40 0.96
N LEU A 64 -3.57 -11.84 2.23
CA LEU A 64 -2.42 -11.67 3.11
C LEU A 64 -1.17 -12.40 2.58
N GLU A 65 -1.30 -13.65 2.18
CA GLU A 65 -0.20 -14.41 1.58
C GLU A 65 0.36 -13.73 0.32
N SER A 66 -0.53 -13.24 -0.54
CA SER A 66 -0.15 -12.48 -1.74
C SER A 66 0.54 -11.17 -1.37
N ALA A 67 0.04 -10.43 -0.39
CA ALA A 67 0.63 -9.18 0.07
C ALA A 67 2.03 -9.38 0.67
N LYS A 68 2.23 -10.42 1.46
CA LYS A 68 3.55 -10.78 2.03
C LYS A 68 4.59 -11.09 0.95
N LYS A 69 4.19 -11.67 -0.18
CA LYS A 69 5.09 -11.96 -1.31
C LYS A 69 5.49 -10.73 -2.12
N THR A 70 4.69 -9.68 -2.10
CA THR A 70 4.89 -8.47 -2.91
C THR A 70 5.40 -7.28 -2.10
N MET A 71 5.97 -7.50 -0.92
CA MET A 71 6.48 -6.43 -0.07
C MET A 71 7.63 -5.67 -0.74
N ILE A 72 7.56 -4.35 -0.65
CA ILE A 72 8.62 -3.43 -1.08
C ILE A 72 9.15 -2.66 0.12
N THR A 73 10.38 -2.17 0.01
CA THR A 73 10.95 -1.21 0.96
C THR A 73 10.69 0.20 0.43
N VAL A 74 10.10 1.03 1.28
CA VAL A 74 9.78 2.43 1.00
C VAL A 74 10.88 3.31 1.57
N THR A 75 11.41 4.21 0.77
CA THR A 75 12.36 5.22 1.24
C THR A 75 11.61 6.29 2.02
N MET A 76 11.99 6.48 3.28
CA MET A 76 11.42 7.49 4.17
C MET A 76 12.46 8.54 4.55
N SER A 77 11.99 9.77 4.82
CA SER A 77 12.78 10.85 5.40
C SER A 77 12.15 11.25 6.74
N GLY A 78 12.69 10.71 7.84
CA GLY A 78 12.10 10.88 9.16
C GLY A 78 10.69 10.28 9.25
N SER A 79 9.67 11.11 9.51
CA SER A 79 8.27 10.70 9.63
C SER A 79 7.48 10.76 8.31
N THR A 80 8.11 11.24 7.21
CA THR A 80 7.46 11.52 5.94
C THR A 80 8.23 10.90 4.75
N ILE A 81 7.79 11.21 3.54
CA ILE A 81 8.43 10.82 2.28
C ILE A 81 9.50 11.85 1.87
N PRO A 82 10.55 11.46 1.13
CA PRO A 82 11.65 12.36 0.79
C PRO A 82 11.28 13.46 -0.20
N HIS A 83 10.37 13.21 -1.12
CA HIS A 83 9.95 14.18 -2.14
C HIS A 83 8.53 13.94 -2.62
N GLU A 84 7.98 14.92 -3.33
CA GLU A 84 6.69 14.78 -4.02
C GLU A 84 6.79 13.72 -5.12
N THR A 85 5.74 12.90 -5.23
CA THR A 85 5.63 11.90 -6.28
C THR A 85 4.20 11.72 -6.74
N ILE A 86 4.05 11.30 -7.99
CA ILE A 86 2.78 10.85 -8.55
C ILE A 86 2.93 9.38 -8.92
N GLY A 87 2.13 8.54 -8.28
CA GLY A 87 2.02 7.13 -8.64
C GLY A 87 0.88 6.91 -9.63
N GLU A 88 1.12 6.05 -10.61
CA GLU A 88 0.13 5.70 -11.63
C GLU A 88 0.04 4.19 -11.80
N ALA A 89 -1.18 3.67 -11.80
CA ALA A 89 -1.45 2.26 -12.11
C ALA A 89 -2.86 2.12 -12.72
N GLY A 90 -2.93 1.64 -13.95
CA GLY A 90 -4.18 1.59 -14.70
C GLY A 90 -4.84 2.96 -14.79
N ALA A 91 -6.10 3.06 -14.37
CA ALA A 91 -6.82 4.33 -14.30
C ALA A 91 -6.55 5.12 -12.99
N GLY A 92 -5.80 4.56 -12.04
CA GLY A 92 -5.46 5.21 -10.78
C GLY A 92 -4.30 6.19 -10.94
N ARG A 93 -4.45 7.38 -10.35
CA ARG A 93 -3.39 8.38 -10.27
C ARG A 93 -3.45 9.04 -8.90
N VAL A 94 -2.37 8.92 -8.14
CA VAL A 94 -2.28 9.40 -6.76
C VAL A 94 -1.10 10.35 -6.62
N LEU A 95 -1.38 11.57 -6.19
CA LEU A 95 -0.37 12.55 -5.80
C LEU A 95 -0.04 12.35 -4.32
N MET A 96 1.23 12.29 -4.00
CA MET A 96 1.75 12.22 -2.63
C MET A 96 2.77 13.32 -2.42
N LYS A 97 2.59 14.10 -1.34
CA LYS A 97 3.47 15.20 -0.96
C LYS A 97 3.98 15.00 0.46
N PRO A 98 5.25 15.31 0.73
CA PRO A 98 5.76 15.33 2.08
C PRO A 98 5.02 16.37 2.93
N ALA A 99 4.97 16.15 4.22
CA ALA A 99 4.35 17.05 5.17
C ALA A 99 5.27 17.26 6.39
N ALA A 100 5.12 18.41 7.04
CA ALA A 100 5.83 18.73 8.26
C ALA A 100 5.43 17.74 9.39
N PRO A 101 6.34 17.45 10.33
CA PRO A 101 6.03 16.62 11.49
C PRO A 101 4.82 17.18 12.25
N GLY A 102 3.90 16.28 12.65
CA GLY A 102 2.66 16.65 13.34
C GLY A 102 1.47 16.94 12.42
N THR A 103 1.63 16.97 11.10
CA THR A 103 0.51 17.12 10.15
C THR A 103 -0.42 15.90 10.14
N GLY A 104 0.12 14.71 10.36
CA GLY A 104 -0.61 13.46 10.32
C GLY A 104 -0.89 12.95 8.90
N LEU A 105 -1.74 11.94 8.80
CA LEU A 105 -2.07 11.27 7.54
C LEU A 105 -3.29 11.94 6.89
N ILE A 106 -3.05 12.81 5.92
CA ILE A 106 -4.10 13.41 5.09
C ILE A 106 -4.18 12.63 3.78
N ALA A 107 -4.98 11.55 3.80
CA ALA A 107 -5.07 10.60 2.72
C ALA A 107 -6.46 9.98 2.62
N GLY A 108 -6.89 9.63 1.41
CA GLY A 108 -8.08 8.81 1.18
C GLY A 108 -7.91 7.40 1.77
N GLY A 109 -9.00 6.71 2.11
CA GLY A 109 -8.99 5.46 2.87
C GLY A 109 -8.04 4.38 2.30
N ALA A 110 -8.02 4.18 0.99
CA ALA A 110 -7.15 3.21 0.34
C ALA A 110 -5.67 3.61 0.42
N VAL A 111 -5.34 4.89 0.19
CA VAL A 111 -3.98 5.42 0.33
C VAL A 111 -3.54 5.38 1.79
N ARG A 112 -4.43 5.79 2.71
CA ARG A 112 -4.16 5.78 4.16
C ARG A 112 -3.76 4.39 4.65
N ALA A 113 -4.46 3.34 4.21
CA ALA A 113 -4.14 1.97 4.59
C ALA A 113 -2.70 1.58 4.22
N VAL A 114 -2.23 2.00 3.03
CA VAL A 114 -0.87 1.72 2.55
C VAL A 114 0.18 2.49 3.33
N VAL A 115 0.02 3.81 3.47
CA VAL A 115 1.03 4.66 4.11
C VAL A 115 1.13 4.41 5.62
N GLU A 116 0.01 4.08 6.27
CA GLU A 116 -0.02 3.71 7.68
C GLU A 116 0.66 2.35 7.92
N ALA A 117 0.41 1.36 7.06
CA ALA A 117 1.09 0.07 7.11
C ALA A 117 2.60 0.20 6.85
N ALA A 118 3.02 1.14 5.99
CA ALA A 118 4.42 1.46 5.75
C ALA A 118 5.10 2.18 6.93
N GLY A 119 4.34 2.74 7.87
CA GLY A 119 4.87 3.47 9.03
C GLY A 119 5.10 4.96 8.78
N ILE A 120 4.60 5.51 7.67
CA ILE A 120 4.61 6.94 7.40
C ILE A 120 3.62 7.63 8.34
N LYS A 121 4.05 8.68 9.03
CA LYS A 121 3.22 9.41 10.00
C LYS A 121 2.65 10.71 9.45
N ASP A 122 3.39 11.36 8.56
CA ASP A 122 3.06 12.68 8.03
C ASP A 122 3.11 12.69 6.51
N ILE A 123 1.95 12.79 5.86
CA ILE A 123 1.82 12.82 4.40
C ILE A 123 0.53 13.53 3.98
N ARG A 124 0.59 14.20 2.83
CA ARG A 124 -0.60 14.72 2.14
C ARG A 124 -0.75 14.01 0.81
N SER A 125 -1.91 13.48 0.53
CA SER A 125 -2.19 12.79 -0.72
C SER A 125 -3.53 13.16 -1.32
N LYS A 126 -3.65 13.00 -2.64
CA LYS A 126 -4.88 13.20 -3.38
C LYS A 126 -5.00 12.22 -4.54
N CYS A 127 -6.15 11.55 -4.64
CA CYS A 127 -6.49 10.77 -5.81
C CYS A 127 -6.95 11.73 -6.92
N LEU A 128 -6.25 11.71 -8.06
CA LEU A 128 -6.49 12.65 -9.17
C LEU A 128 -7.43 12.09 -10.25
N ARG A 129 -7.61 10.78 -10.31
CA ARG A 129 -8.45 10.10 -11.31
C ARG A 129 -9.40 9.10 -10.64
N SER A 130 -9.22 7.80 -10.92
CA SER A 130 -10.10 6.74 -10.43
C SER A 130 -10.07 6.62 -8.90
N ASN A 131 -11.25 6.40 -8.32
CA ASN A 131 -11.42 6.07 -6.89
C ASN A 131 -11.54 4.55 -6.65
N ASN A 132 -11.32 3.71 -7.67
CA ASN A 132 -11.34 2.27 -7.49
C ASN A 132 -10.20 1.85 -6.54
N PRO A 133 -10.51 1.22 -5.38
CA PRO A 133 -9.51 0.87 -4.37
C PRO A 133 -8.34 0.05 -4.91
N ASN A 134 -8.57 -0.87 -5.83
CA ASN A 134 -7.50 -1.67 -6.44
C ASN A 134 -6.51 -0.79 -7.21
N ASN A 135 -7.01 0.13 -8.04
CA ASN A 135 -6.16 1.04 -8.81
C ASN A 135 -5.45 2.05 -7.92
N VAL A 136 -6.15 2.58 -6.90
CA VAL A 136 -5.58 3.55 -5.96
C VAL A 136 -4.45 2.93 -5.14
N VAL A 137 -4.63 1.72 -4.60
CA VAL A 137 -3.59 1.00 -3.87
C VAL A 137 -2.40 0.71 -4.76
N ALA A 138 -2.61 0.19 -5.97
CA ALA A 138 -1.55 -0.10 -6.93
C ALA A 138 -0.78 1.18 -7.35
N ALA A 139 -1.48 2.29 -7.58
CA ALA A 139 -0.88 3.58 -7.90
C ALA A 139 -0.04 4.13 -6.73
N THR A 140 -0.57 4.07 -5.50
CA THR A 140 0.16 4.46 -4.29
C THR A 140 1.44 3.64 -4.16
N PHE A 141 1.33 2.33 -4.34
CA PHE A 141 2.45 1.40 -4.26
C PHE A 141 3.53 1.70 -5.29
N GLN A 142 3.13 1.97 -6.53
CA GLN A 142 4.05 2.35 -7.61
C GLN A 142 4.75 3.68 -7.32
N GLY A 143 4.04 4.67 -6.78
CA GLY A 143 4.62 5.94 -6.36
C GLY A 143 5.67 5.77 -5.26
N LEU A 144 5.35 4.97 -4.23
CA LEU A 144 6.28 4.66 -3.13
C LEU A 144 7.53 3.90 -3.62
N LYS A 145 7.35 2.95 -4.54
CA LYS A 145 8.46 2.18 -5.13
C LYS A 145 9.42 3.04 -5.95
N ASN A 146 8.93 4.07 -6.60
CA ASN A 146 9.72 4.96 -7.47
C ASN A 146 10.44 6.06 -6.71
N MET A 147 10.22 6.19 -5.40
CA MET A 147 10.91 7.18 -4.57
C MET A 147 12.39 6.85 -4.44
N ARG A 148 13.21 7.90 -4.50
CA ARG A 148 14.66 7.81 -4.33
C ARG A 148 15.08 8.63 -3.13
N GLY A 149 15.91 8.03 -2.27
CA GLY A 149 16.54 8.73 -1.17
C GLY A 149 17.71 9.61 -1.65
N PRO A 150 18.16 10.56 -0.82
CA PRO A 150 19.33 11.39 -1.13
C PRO A 150 20.57 10.54 -1.37
N GLU A 151 20.73 9.43 -0.67
CA GLU A 151 21.86 8.49 -0.84
C GLU A 151 21.88 7.84 -2.22
N ASP A 152 20.71 7.43 -2.74
CA ASP A 152 20.60 6.85 -4.08
C ASP A 152 20.91 7.88 -5.17
N VAL A 153 20.45 9.12 -4.98
CA VAL A 153 20.73 10.22 -5.90
C VAL A 153 22.21 10.59 -5.88
N ALA A 154 22.82 10.63 -4.69
CA ALA A 154 24.26 10.86 -4.49
C ALA A 154 25.10 9.83 -5.26
N ARG A 155 24.76 8.56 -5.08
CA ARG A 155 25.43 7.45 -5.79
C ARG A 155 25.31 7.56 -7.31
N ILE A 156 24.12 7.92 -7.82
CA ILE A 156 23.88 8.05 -9.26
C ILE A 156 24.64 9.23 -9.85
N ARG A 157 24.72 10.35 -9.11
CA ARG A 157 25.39 11.58 -9.58
C ARG A 157 26.90 11.61 -9.28
N GLY A 158 27.42 10.65 -8.50
CA GLY A 158 28.83 10.64 -8.08
C GLY A 158 29.21 11.79 -7.17
N LYS A 159 28.25 12.30 -6.35
CA LYS A 159 28.41 13.42 -5.43
C LYS A 159 28.18 12.97 -3.99
N SER A 160 28.66 13.77 -3.02
CA SER A 160 28.33 13.53 -1.62
C SER A 160 26.86 13.84 -1.31
N VAL A 161 26.32 13.22 -0.25
CA VAL A 161 24.93 13.49 0.18
C VAL A 161 24.77 14.95 0.61
N GLU A 162 25.80 15.53 1.24
CA GLU A 162 25.83 16.93 1.68
C GLU A 162 25.70 17.90 0.50
N GLU A 163 26.34 17.62 -0.64
CA GLU A 163 26.24 18.44 -1.86
C GLU A 163 24.87 18.36 -2.56
N ILE A 164 24.05 17.36 -2.21
CA ILE A 164 22.74 17.14 -2.82
C ILE A 164 21.63 17.73 -1.97
N VAL A 165 21.77 17.65 -0.66
CA VAL A 165 20.76 18.13 0.29
C VAL A 165 20.94 19.62 0.57
N GLY A 166 22.14 20.16 0.42
CA GLY A 166 22.49 21.58 0.65
C GLY A 166 22.80 21.86 2.09
#